data_649c3d9f1aaa00adc1e9efb7982a9999
#
_entry.id   649c3d9f1aaa00adc1e9efb7982a9999
#
_cell.length_a   1.000
_cell.length_b   1.000
_cell.length_c   1.000
_cell.angle_alpha   90.00
_cell.angle_beta   90.00
_cell.angle_gamma   90.00
#
_symmetry.space_group_name_H-M   'P 1'
#
loop_
_entity.id
_entity.type
_entity.pdbx_description
1 polymer ?
#
loop_
_entity_poly.entity_id
_entity_poly.type
_entity_poly.pdbx_seq_one_letter_code
_entity_poly.pdbx_strand_id
1 'polypeptide(L)'
;MKTIVHSLILLAVVSVMATSCSNKSSKNHAKDIDLSIQNIDSLSQTIKFSNTLFSLPSPYQLTMLVRNTGVSFNSNLLNSLENNQNYTSSFDKCVNLGVYGADLAYMSIYEQAPLIVSLFSVIKSLSNDLDLTSAFSKELVERIENNVNDKDSLMNIVSGAYRDMDVYMKETQRQREGALVLAGGWIESMYILSQLTVETKSEALAQRIG
;
A
#
# COMPACT_ATOMS: atom_id res chain seq x y z
N MET A 1 49.99 7.12 54.10
CA MET A 1 49.83 7.53 52.68
C MET A 1 49.11 6.54 51.75
N LYS A 2 49.09 5.23 52.07
CA LYS A 2 48.39 4.22 51.22
C LYS A 2 46.88 4.19 51.40
N THR A 3 46.34 4.62 52.54
CA THR A 3 44.88 4.59 52.83
C THR A 3 44.09 5.74 52.21
N ILE A 4 44.73 6.86 51.89
CA ILE A 4 44.08 8.05 51.29
C ILE A 4 43.89 7.86 49.80
N VAL A 5 44.79 7.13 49.14
CA VAL A 5 44.71 6.85 47.69
C VAL A 5 43.54 5.89 47.36
N HIS A 6 43.25 4.92 48.22
CA HIS A 6 42.15 3.99 48.03
C HIS A 6 40.77 4.64 48.21
N SER A 7 40.65 5.65 49.08
CA SER A 7 39.41 6.39 49.33
C SER A 7 39.03 7.31 48.15
N LEU A 8 40.04 7.89 47.49
CA LEU A 8 39.85 8.73 46.28
C LEU A 8 39.48 7.94 45.02
N ILE A 9 39.95 6.69 44.92
CA ILE A 9 39.61 5.80 43.79
C ILE A 9 38.17 5.26 43.92
N LEU A 10 37.68 5.04 45.16
CA LEU A 10 36.31 4.57 45.40
C LEU A 10 35.26 5.65 45.11
N LEU A 11 35.58 6.94 45.27
CA LEU A 11 34.67 8.05 44.95
C LEU A 11 34.53 8.33 43.46
N ALA A 12 35.52 7.96 42.66
CA ALA A 12 35.50 8.17 41.19
C ALA A 12 34.70 7.12 40.43
N VAL A 13 34.40 5.96 41.03
CA VAL A 13 33.66 4.86 40.37
C VAL A 13 32.13 4.99 40.55
N VAL A 14 31.65 5.75 41.54
CA VAL A 14 30.20 5.91 41.80
C VAL A 14 29.52 6.99 40.95
N SER A 15 30.32 7.88 40.28
CA SER A 15 29.75 9.00 39.51
C SER A 15 29.48 8.70 38.03
N VAL A 16 29.64 7.44 37.54
CA VAL A 16 29.45 7.07 36.11
C VAL A 16 28.17 6.30 35.84
N MET A 17 27.35 5.99 36.86
CA MET A 17 26.12 5.17 36.70
C MET A 17 24.81 5.96 36.68
N ALA A 18 24.80 7.23 36.30
CA ALA A 18 23.57 8.04 36.32
C ALA A 18 23.29 8.82 35.00
N THR A 19 23.65 8.26 33.84
CA THR A 19 23.18 8.84 32.56
C THR A 19 22.98 7.74 31.53
N SER A 20 21.90 6.99 31.62
CA SER A 20 21.39 6.23 30.47
C SER A 20 19.92 5.85 30.68
N CYS A 21 19.06 6.83 30.53
CA CYS A 21 17.68 6.62 30.09
C CYS A 21 17.37 7.73 29.08
N SER A 22 17.96 7.64 27.91
CA SER A 22 17.55 8.45 26.77
C SER A 22 16.54 7.63 25.98
N ASN A 23 15.29 8.03 26.09
CA ASN A 23 14.14 7.56 25.35
C ASN A 23 14.33 7.85 23.82
N LYS A 24 15.12 7.04 23.12
CA LYS A 24 15.40 7.16 21.67
C LYS A 24 14.37 6.42 20.81
N SER A 25 13.48 5.61 21.40
CA SER A 25 12.55 4.79 20.62
C SER A 25 11.38 5.59 20.03
N SER A 26 10.95 6.68 20.66
CA SER A 26 9.78 7.44 20.19
C SER A 26 10.08 8.41 19.04
N LYS A 27 11.33 8.92 18.92
CA LYS A 27 11.67 9.88 17.86
C LYS A 27 11.97 9.25 16.51
N ASN A 28 12.42 8.00 16.48
CA ASN A 28 12.68 7.32 15.21
C ASN A 28 11.36 6.88 14.55
N HIS A 29 10.40 6.42 15.34
CA HIS A 29 9.08 6.02 14.81
C HIS A 29 8.31 7.20 14.20
N ALA A 30 8.33 8.36 14.86
CA ALA A 30 7.70 9.57 14.33
C ALA A 30 8.39 10.08 13.05
N LYS A 31 9.71 9.92 12.94
CA LYS A 31 10.47 10.35 11.76
C LYS A 31 10.30 9.41 10.57
N ASP A 32 10.17 8.09 10.83
CA ASP A 32 9.88 7.09 9.80
C ASP A 32 8.45 7.23 9.28
N ILE A 33 7.49 7.61 10.14
CA ILE A 33 6.11 7.92 9.73
C ILE A 33 6.08 9.19 8.86
N ASP A 34 6.81 10.23 9.21
CA ASP A 34 6.85 11.48 8.45
C ASP A 34 7.52 11.31 7.06
N LEU A 35 8.58 10.52 6.97
CA LEU A 35 9.22 10.16 5.69
C LEU A 35 8.31 9.27 4.81
N SER A 36 7.52 8.37 5.41
CA SER A 36 6.56 7.55 4.69
C SER A 36 5.39 8.39 4.16
N ILE A 37 4.95 9.40 4.91
CA ILE A 37 3.90 10.35 4.50
C ILE A 37 4.38 11.24 3.35
N GLN A 38 5.60 11.76 3.39
CA GLN A 38 6.17 12.58 2.30
C GLN A 38 6.35 11.80 1.00
N ASN A 39 6.70 10.50 1.07
CA ASN A 39 6.74 9.63 -0.10
C ASN A 39 5.35 9.29 -0.63
N ILE A 40 4.33 9.27 0.23
CA ILE A 40 2.94 9.03 -0.14
C ILE A 40 2.40 10.18 -0.99
N ASP A 41 2.65 11.44 -0.63
CA ASP A 41 2.17 12.60 -1.38
C ASP A 41 2.74 12.69 -2.81
N SER A 42 3.94 12.17 -3.04
CA SER A 42 4.55 12.13 -4.38
C SER A 42 3.88 11.14 -5.35
N LEU A 43 3.06 10.21 -4.86
CA LEU A 43 2.35 9.19 -5.64
C LEU A 43 0.90 9.57 -5.94
N SER A 44 0.41 10.71 -5.40
CA SER A 44 -0.94 11.18 -5.66
C SER A 44 -1.13 11.54 -7.13
N GLN A 45 -2.25 11.13 -7.72
CA GLN A 45 -2.61 11.54 -9.07
C GLN A 45 -3.39 12.84 -9.02
N THR A 46 -2.93 13.85 -9.77
CA THR A 46 -3.64 15.12 -9.89
C THR A 46 -4.61 15.05 -11.04
N ILE A 47 -5.90 15.17 -10.75
CA ILE A 47 -6.99 15.21 -11.74
C ILE A 47 -7.49 16.63 -11.84
N LYS A 48 -7.54 17.18 -13.06
CA LYS A 48 -8.15 18.48 -13.33
C LYS A 48 -9.59 18.27 -13.78
N PHE A 49 -10.51 18.71 -12.95
CA PHE A 49 -11.94 18.75 -13.30
C PHE A 49 -12.42 20.19 -13.34
N SER A 50 -12.93 20.62 -14.49
CA SER A 50 -13.27 22.03 -14.75
C SER A 50 -12.01 22.91 -14.56
N ASN A 51 -12.00 23.80 -13.59
CA ASN A 51 -10.84 24.64 -13.26
C ASN A 51 -10.22 24.31 -11.89
N THR A 52 -10.63 23.19 -11.28
CA THR A 52 -10.17 22.76 -9.96
C THR A 52 -9.25 21.55 -10.10
N LEU A 53 -8.12 21.57 -9.40
CA LEU A 53 -7.19 20.48 -9.29
C LEU A 53 -7.55 19.63 -8.08
N PHE A 54 -7.77 18.35 -8.28
CA PHE A 54 -7.99 17.36 -7.22
C PHE A 54 -6.78 16.45 -7.16
N SER A 55 -6.25 16.22 -5.96
CA SER A 55 -5.25 15.21 -5.70
C SER A 55 -5.95 14.00 -5.08
N LEU A 56 -6.06 12.92 -5.85
CA LEU A 56 -6.63 11.67 -5.36
C LEU A 56 -5.49 10.76 -4.91
N PRO A 57 -5.54 10.21 -3.68
CA PRO A 57 -4.60 9.19 -3.28
C PRO A 57 -4.75 7.96 -4.17
N SER A 58 -3.64 7.34 -4.56
CA SER A 58 -3.69 6.08 -5.31
C SER A 58 -4.23 4.95 -4.42
N PRO A 59 -4.78 3.85 -4.99
CA PRO A 59 -5.17 2.67 -4.22
C PRO A 59 -4.04 2.16 -3.34
N TYR A 60 -2.81 2.23 -3.81
CA TYR A 60 -1.62 1.89 -3.04
C TYR A 60 -1.44 2.77 -1.79
N GLN A 61 -1.63 4.10 -1.92
CA GLN A 61 -1.52 5.02 -0.78
C GLN A 61 -2.57 4.73 0.29
N LEU A 62 -3.82 4.47 -0.12
CA LEU A 62 -4.90 4.12 0.80
C LEU A 62 -4.57 2.81 1.54
N THR A 63 -4.01 1.84 0.83
CA THR A 63 -3.58 0.56 1.38
C THR A 63 -2.45 0.74 2.42
N MET A 64 -1.51 1.66 2.20
CA MET A 64 -0.44 1.98 3.15
C MET A 64 -0.96 2.55 4.48
N LEU A 65 -2.12 3.20 4.49
CA LEU A 65 -2.74 3.65 5.74
C LEU A 65 -3.13 2.46 6.63
N VAL A 66 -3.63 1.39 6.03
CA VAL A 66 -3.99 0.15 6.76
C VAL A 66 -2.78 -0.49 7.41
N ARG A 67 -1.64 -0.53 6.72
CA ARG A 67 -0.39 -1.14 7.21
C ARG A 67 0.02 -0.63 8.61
N ASN A 68 -0.18 0.66 8.86
CA ASN A 68 0.27 1.33 10.08
C ASN A 68 -0.71 1.21 11.24
N THR A 69 -1.88 0.60 11.03
CA THR A 69 -2.93 0.50 12.06
C THR A 69 -2.84 -0.75 12.92
N GLY A 70 -2.08 -1.76 12.50
CA GLY A 70 -2.02 -3.05 13.18
C GLY A 70 -3.30 -3.89 13.09
N VAL A 71 -4.23 -3.51 12.20
CA VAL A 71 -5.47 -4.25 11.94
C VAL A 71 -5.16 -5.60 11.32
N SER A 72 -5.89 -6.65 11.70
CA SER A 72 -5.74 -7.99 11.13
C SER A 72 -6.33 -8.08 9.72
N PHE A 73 -5.82 -9.03 8.93
CA PHE A 73 -6.35 -9.33 7.60
C PHE A 73 -7.79 -9.86 7.70
N ASN A 74 -8.67 -9.32 6.86
CA ASN A 74 -10.06 -9.77 6.73
C ASN A 74 -10.35 -10.09 5.25
N SER A 75 -10.36 -11.37 4.91
CA SER A 75 -10.61 -11.85 3.55
C SER A 75 -12.04 -11.60 3.05
N ASN A 76 -13.00 -11.35 3.96
CA ASN A 76 -14.38 -11.06 3.57
C ASN A 76 -14.55 -9.68 2.92
N LEU A 77 -13.52 -8.85 2.98
CA LEU A 77 -13.52 -7.53 2.33
C LEU A 77 -13.11 -7.61 0.85
N LEU A 78 -12.56 -8.74 0.41
CA LEU A 78 -12.09 -8.91 -0.96
C LEU A 78 -13.24 -9.21 -1.92
N ASN A 79 -13.14 -8.71 -3.15
CA ASN A 79 -14.01 -9.10 -4.22
C ASN A 79 -13.80 -10.58 -4.59
N SER A 80 -14.88 -11.36 -4.74
CA SER A 80 -14.75 -12.76 -5.11
C SER A 80 -14.12 -12.93 -6.49
N LEU A 81 -13.16 -13.86 -6.60
CA LEU A 81 -12.52 -14.19 -7.88
C LEU A 81 -13.51 -14.74 -8.90
N GLU A 82 -14.59 -15.39 -8.45
CA GLU A 82 -15.63 -15.94 -9.29
C GLU A 82 -16.44 -14.86 -10.02
N ASN A 83 -16.49 -13.64 -9.48
CA ASN A 83 -17.18 -12.51 -10.09
C ASN A 83 -16.58 -12.13 -11.46
N ASN A 84 -15.33 -12.49 -11.74
CA ASN A 84 -14.69 -12.24 -13.03
C ASN A 84 -15.52 -12.75 -14.22
N GLN A 85 -16.24 -13.84 -14.06
CA GLN A 85 -17.07 -14.43 -15.10
C GLN A 85 -18.30 -13.57 -15.46
N ASN A 86 -18.67 -12.64 -14.58
CA ASN A 86 -19.85 -11.77 -14.75
C ASN A 86 -19.52 -10.46 -15.50
N TYR A 87 -18.23 -10.12 -15.66
CA TYR A 87 -17.81 -8.87 -16.29
C TYR A 87 -17.75 -9.02 -17.81
N THR A 88 -18.80 -8.56 -18.50
CA THR A 88 -18.95 -8.75 -19.95
C THR A 88 -18.59 -7.52 -20.75
N SER A 89 -18.84 -6.31 -20.24
CA SER A 89 -18.51 -5.07 -20.93
C SER A 89 -17.09 -4.60 -20.64
N SER A 90 -16.48 -3.84 -21.57
CA SER A 90 -15.17 -3.19 -21.31
C SER A 90 -15.23 -2.25 -20.09
N PHE A 91 -16.39 -1.62 -19.83
CA PHE A 91 -16.60 -0.80 -18.65
C PHE A 91 -16.45 -1.62 -17.38
N ASP A 92 -17.21 -2.74 -17.26
CA ASP A 92 -17.16 -3.61 -16.09
C ASP A 92 -15.76 -4.17 -15.87
N LYS A 93 -15.10 -4.60 -16.96
CA LYS A 93 -13.75 -5.15 -16.91
C LYS A 93 -12.73 -4.11 -16.44
N CYS A 94 -12.80 -2.88 -16.93
CA CYS A 94 -11.89 -1.80 -16.50
C CYS A 94 -12.09 -1.46 -15.02
N VAL A 95 -13.32 -1.25 -14.58
CA VAL A 95 -13.61 -0.92 -13.18
C VAL A 95 -13.13 -2.05 -12.27
N ASN A 96 -13.45 -3.31 -12.59
CA ASN A 96 -13.08 -4.44 -11.75
C ASN A 96 -11.60 -4.83 -11.85
N LEU A 97 -10.91 -4.49 -12.93
CA LEU A 97 -9.45 -4.54 -12.96
C LEU A 97 -8.83 -3.63 -11.89
N GLY A 98 -9.41 -2.45 -11.70
CA GLY A 98 -9.03 -1.54 -10.62
C GLY A 98 -9.36 -2.09 -9.23
N VAL A 99 -10.56 -2.64 -9.04
CA VAL A 99 -11.00 -3.30 -7.80
C VAL A 99 -10.00 -4.41 -7.41
N TYR A 100 -9.75 -5.35 -8.30
CA TYR A 100 -8.78 -6.44 -8.03
C TYR A 100 -7.35 -5.95 -7.82
N GLY A 101 -6.97 -4.83 -8.43
CA GLY A 101 -5.69 -4.20 -8.15
C GLY A 101 -5.58 -3.65 -6.73
N ALA A 102 -6.66 -3.08 -6.19
CA ALA A 102 -6.72 -2.64 -4.79
C ALA A 102 -6.71 -3.84 -3.82
N ASP A 103 -7.43 -4.91 -4.13
CA ASP A 103 -7.39 -6.17 -3.39
C ASP A 103 -5.98 -6.75 -3.35
N LEU A 104 -5.27 -6.73 -4.48
CA LEU A 104 -3.87 -7.17 -4.57
C LEU A 104 -2.98 -6.35 -3.64
N ALA A 105 -3.12 -5.04 -3.64
CA ALA A 105 -2.38 -4.16 -2.75
C ALA A 105 -2.69 -4.45 -1.28
N TYR A 106 -3.98 -4.64 -0.92
CA TYR A 106 -4.40 -5.00 0.44
C TYR A 106 -3.82 -6.34 0.88
N MET A 107 -3.93 -7.40 0.07
CA MET A 107 -3.36 -8.71 0.39
C MET A 107 -1.84 -8.68 0.54
N SER A 108 -1.15 -7.81 -0.22
CA SER A 108 0.30 -7.67 -0.17
C SER A 108 0.80 -7.18 1.20
N ILE A 109 0.02 -6.34 1.92
CA ILE A 109 0.38 -5.90 3.27
C ILE A 109 0.47 -7.06 4.25
N TYR A 110 -0.36 -8.08 4.04
CA TYR A 110 -0.54 -9.22 4.94
C TYR A 110 0.14 -10.51 4.44
N GLU A 111 0.96 -10.40 3.38
CA GLU A 111 1.74 -11.52 2.86
C GLU A 111 0.88 -12.76 2.50
N GLN A 112 -0.32 -12.51 1.92
CA GLN A 112 -1.29 -13.57 1.59
C GLN A 112 -0.91 -14.26 0.26
N ALA A 113 0.28 -14.86 0.18
CA ALA A 113 0.87 -15.42 -1.03
C ALA A 113 -0.07 -16.32 -1.87
N PRO A 114 -0.80 -17.30 -1.32
CA PRO A 114 -1.68 -18.15 -2.12
C PRO A 114 -2.84 -17.38 -2.76
N LEU A 115 -3.41 -16.39 -2.03
CA LEU A 115 -4.49 -15.55 -2.54
C LEU A 115 -3.98 -14.60 -3.62
N ILE A 116 -2.78 -14.04 -3.43
CA ILE A 116 -2.13 -13.15 -4.39
C ILE A 116 -1.94 -13.83 -5.74
N VAL A 117 -1.43 -15.07 -5.76
CA VAL A 117 -1.22 -15.84 -7.00
C VAL A 117 -2.56 -16.10 -7.70
N SER A 118 -3.60 -16.47 -6.96
CA SER A 118 -4.94 -16.72 -7.52
C SER A 118 -5.55 -15.45 -8.11
N LEU A 119 -5.50 -14.34 -7.38
CA LEU A 119 -6.00 -13.04 -7.83
C LEU A 119 -5.23 -12.54 -9.05
N PHE A 120 -3.93 -12.73 -9.08
CA PHE A 120 -3.10 -12.29 -10.19
C PHE A 120 -3.49 -12.98 -11.50
N SER A 121 -3.93 -14.24 -11.45
CA SER A 121 -4.46 -14.97 -12.61
C SER A 121 -5.74 -14.31 -13.15
N VAL A 122 -6.61 -13.80 -12.27
CA VAL A 122 -7.82 -13.04 -12.66
C VAL A 122 -7.46 -11.70 -13.27
N ILE A 123 -6.55 -10.95 -12.65
CA ILE A 123 -6.04 -9.66 -13.18
C ILE A 123 -5.48 -9.86 -14.58
N LYS A 124 -4.67 -10.90 -14.79
CA LYS A 124 -4.09 -11.23 -16.11
C LYS A 124 -5.19 -11.57 -17.13
N SER A 125 -6.21 -12.32 -16.75
CA SER A 125 -7.33 -12.64 -17.63
C SER A 125 -8.09 -11.38 -18.08
N LEU A 126 -8.46 -10.50 -17.13
CA LEU A 126 -9.12 -9.22 -17.43
C LEU A 126 -8.27 -8.33 -18.32
N SER A 127 -6.96 -8.29 -18.06
CA SER A 127 -6.03 -7.49 -18.85
C SER A 127 -5.91 -8.00 -20.29
N ASN A 128 -5.92 -9.32 -20.49
CA ASN A 128 -5.94 -9.92 -21.83
C ASN A 128 -7.24 -9.56 -22.56
N ASP A 129 -8.38 -9.66 -21.90
CA ASP A 129 -9.69 -9.33 -22.46
C ASP A 129 -9.84 -7.85 -22.83
N LEU A 130 -9.04 -6.99 -22.23
CA LEU A 130 -8.98 -5.56 -22.48
C LEU A 130 -7.86 -5.15 -23.45
N ASP A 131 -7.13 -6.09 -24.05
CA ASP A 131 -5.94 -5.83 -24.88
C ASP A 131 -4.86 -5.00 -24.14
N LEU A 132 -4.68 -5.25 -22.83
CA LEU A 132 -3.71 -4.59 -21.97
C LEU A 132 -2.49 -5.48 -21.66
N THR A 133 -2.28 -6.52 -22.44
CA THR A 133 -1.25 -7.55 -22.22
C THR A 133 0.15 -6.94 -22.09
N SER A 134 0.43 -5.85 -22.80
CA SER A 134 1.72 -5.17 -22.75
C SER A 134 2.02 -4.53 -21.38
N ALA A 135 0.96 -4.11 -20.64
CA ALA A 135 1.11 -3.56 -19.31
C ALA A 135 1.37 -4.65 -18.24
N PHE A 136 1.05 -5.92 -18.55
CA PHE A 136 1.24 -7.08 -17.69
C PHE A 136 2.25 -8.04 -18.29
N SER A 137 3.49 -7.57 -18.45
CA SER A 137 4.56 -8.34 -19.06
C SER A 137 4.88 -9.62 -18.28
N LYS A 138 5.50 -10.58 -18.95
CA LYS A 138 5.96 -11.83 -18.31
C LYS A 138 6.90 -11.53 -17.14
N GLU A 139 7.74 -10.52 -17.30
CA GLU A 139 8.70 -10.07 -16.28
C GLU A 139 7.98 -9.55 -15.02
N LEU A 140 6.84 -8.86 -15.16
CA LEU A 140 6.03 -8.42 -14.02
C LEU A 140 5.46 -9.64 -13.28
N VAL A 141 4.95 -10.64 -14.02
CA VAL A 141 4.44 -11.90 -13.44
C VAL A 141 5.53 -12.58 -12.62
N GLU A 142 6.70 -12.81 -13.22
CA GLU A 142 7.84 -13.45 -12.56
C GLU A 142 8.32 -12.66 -11.33
N ARG A 143 8.30 -11.33 -11.40
CA ARG A 143 8.65 -10.48 -10.24
C ARG A 143 7.66 -10.65 -9.10
N ILE A 144 6.36 -10.72 -9.37
CA ILE A 144 5.33 -10.96 -8.35
C ILE A 144 5.52 -12.34 -7.73
N GLU A 145 5.61 -13.39 -8.55
CA GLU A 145 5.77 -14.78 -8.09
C GLU A 145 7.02 -14.97 -7.21
N ASN A 146 8.14 -14.33 -7.59
CA ASN A 146 9.38 -14.41 -6.84
C ASN A 146 9.40 -13.59 -5.54
N ASN A 147 8.45 -12.67 -5.35
CA ASN A 147 8.42 -11.76 -4.21
C ASN A 147 7.13 -11.86 -3.37
N VAL A 148 6.30 -12.89 -3.57
CA VAL A 148 5.03 -13.05 -2.84
C VAL A 148 5.17 -13.13 -1.32
N ASN A 149 6.35 -13.48 -0.83
CA ASN A 149 6.68 -13.56 0.60
C ASN A 149 7.51 -12.36 1.10
N ASP A 150 7.75 -11.36 0.26
CA ASP A 150 8.42 -10.11 0.63
C ASP A 150 7.46 -8.95 0.42
N LYS A 151 6.85 -8.53 1.53
CA LYS A 151 5.84 -7.48 1.55
C LYS A 151 6.31 -6.17 0.92
N ASP A 152 7.52 -5.71 1.25
CA ASP A 152 8.02 -4.42 0.79
C ASP A 152 8.36 -4.48 -0.71
N SER A 153 8.98 -5.56 -1.16
CA SER A 153 9.22 -5.82 -2.59
C SER A 153 7.90 -5.92 -3.36
N LEU A 154 6.95 -6.70 -2.87
CA LEU A 154 5.65 -6.89 -3.51
C LEU A 154 4.87 -5.58 -3.62
N MET A 155 4.83 -4.77 -2.56
CA MET A 155 4.21 -3.45 -2.56
C MET A 155 4.85 -2.50 -3.57
N ASN A 156 6.17 -2.51 -3.69
CA ASN A 156 6.89 -1.73 -4.71
C ASN A 156 6.57 -2.18 -6.13
N ILE A 157 6.47 -3.51 -6.35
CA ILE A 157 6.11 -4.09 -7.66
C ILE A 157 4.69 -3.69 -8.05
N VAL A 158 3.72 -3.81 -7.12
CA VAL A 158 2.32 -3.44 -7.35
C VAL A 158 2.19 -1.93 -7.65
N SER A 159 2.86 -1.09 -6.88
CA SER A 159 2.89 0.37 -7.11
C SER A 159 3.52 0.72 -8.47
N GLY A 160 4.58 0.02 -8.84
CA GLY A 160 5.21 0.15 -10.17
C GLY A 160 4.24 -0.22 -11.29
N ALA A 161 3.56 -1.36 -11.16
CA ALA A 161 2.59 -1.83 -12.15
C ALA A 161 1.44 -0.83 -12.40
N TYR A 162 0.94 -0.17 -11.35
CA TYR A 162 -0.05 0.90 -11.50
C TYR A 162 0.48 2.09 -12.32
N ARG A 163 1.72 2.52 -12.06
CA ARG A 163 2.33 3.61 -12.83
C ARG A 163 2.57 3.22 -14.29
N ASP A 164 3.10 2.02 -14.52
CA ASP A 164 3.38 1.53 -15.86
C ASP A 164 2.09 1.38 -16.67
N MET A 165 1.00 0.94 -16.04
CA MET A 165 -0.31 0.89 -16.66
C MET A 165 -0.86 2.28 -16.99
N ASP A 166 -0.72 3.28 -16.09
CA ASP A 166 -1.13 4.65 -16.35
C ASP A 166 -0.37 5.26 -17.55
N VAL A 167 0.94 5.05 -17.62
CA VAL A 167 1.78 5.47 -18.74
C VAL A 167 1.30 4.80 -20.03
N TYR A 168 1.14 3.47 -20.03
CA TYR A 168 0.67 2.71 -21.18
C TYR A 168 -0.68 3.21 -21.70
N MET A 169 -1.64 3.44 -20.80
CA MET A 169 -2.97 3.95 -21.15
C MET A 169 -2.91 5.35 -21.79
N LYS A 170 -1.99 6.21 -21.31
CA LYS A 170 -1.78 7.55 -21.88
C LYS A 170 -1.14 7.48 -23.26
N GLU A 171 -0.11 6.67 -23.43
CA GLU A 171 0.62 6.50 -24.70
C GLU A 171 -0.24 5.86 -25.79
N THR A 172 -1.14 4.96 -25.42
CA THR A 172 -2.08 4.28 -26.33
C THR A 172 -3.40 5.01 -26.52
N GLN A 173 -3.54 6.24 -26.00
CA GLN A 173 -4.75 7.07 -26.06
C GLN A 173 -5.98 6.42 -25.40
N ARG A 174 -5.75 5.60 -24.36
CA ARG A 174 -6.78 4.88 -23.58
C ARG A 174 -7.03 5.50 -22.23
N GLN A 175 -6.99 6.83 -22.14
CA GLN A 175 -7.16 7.58 -20.88
C GLN A 175 -8.51 7.32 -20.21
N ARG A 176 -9.56 7.03 -21.00
CA ARG A 176 -10.88 6.70 -20.48
C ARG A 176 -10.88 5.39 -19.70
N GLU A 177 -10.27 4.36 -20.25
CA GLU A 177 -10.11 3.06 -19.60
C GLU A 177 -9.22 3.20 -18.35
N GLY A 178 -8.12 3.94 -18.46
CA GLY A 178 -7.26 4.25 -17.31
C GLY A 178 -8.00 4.94 -16.18
N ALA A 179 -8.88 5.90 -16.48
CA ALA A 179 -9.72 6.57 -15.50
C ALA A 179 -10.71 5.60 -14.82
N LEU A 180 -11.28 4.65 -15.57
CA LEU A 180 -12.18 3.63 -15.00
C LEU A 180 -11.43 2.68 -14.06
N VAL A 181 -10.23 2.23 -14.44
CA VAL A 181 -9.37 1.39 -13.59
C VAL A 181 -9.02 2.14 -12.30
N LEU A 182 -8.60 3.40 -12.41
CA LEU A 182 -8.30 4.21 -11.24
C LEU A 182 -9.51 4.40 -10.33
N ALA A 183 -10.68 4.67 -10.89
CA ALA A 183 -11.93 4.84 -10.14
C ALA A 183 -12.32 3.55 -9.40
N GLY A 184 -12.23 2.39 -10.05
CA GLY A 184 -12.50 1.10 -9.42
C GLY A 184 -11.57 0.82 -8.24
N GLY A 185 -10.26 1.01 -8.43
CA GLY A 185 -9.29 0.82 -7.37
C GLY A 185 -9.47 1.79 -6.21
N TRP A 186 -9.84 3.03 -6.48
CA TRP A 186 -10.13 4.03 -5.44
C TRP A 186 -11.37 3.66 -4.63
N ILE A 187 -12.46 3.28 -5.29
CA ILE A 187 -13.72 2.87 -4.63
C ILE A 187 -13.47 1.67 -3.73
N GLU A 188 -12.77 0.65 -4.22
CA GLU A 188 -12.46 -0.56 -3.44
C GLU A 188 -11.58 -0.25 -2.24
N SER A 189 -10.53 0.56 -2.43
CA SER A 189 -9.67 0.98 -1.33
C SER A 189 -10.43 1.75 -0.25
N MET A 190 -11.35 2.63 -0.64
CA MET A 190 -12.21 3.35 0.30
C MET A 190 -13.21 2.43 1.01
N TYR A 191 -13.74 1.43 0.29
CA TYR A 191 -14.60 0.40 0.89
C TYR A 191 -13.83 -0.37 1.98
N ILE A 192 -12.65 -0.92 1.65
CA ILE A 192 -11.80 -1.65 2.61
C ILE A 192 -11.47 -0.78 3.83
N LEU A 193 -11.01 0.46 3.61
CA LEU A 193 -10.69 1.38 4.70
C LEU A 193 -11.89 1.69 5.58
N SER A 194 -13.06 1.93 4.98
CA SER A 194 -14.28 2.23 5.75
C SER A 194 -14.71 1.04 6.60
N GLN A 195 -14.68 -0.17 6.07
CA GLN A 195 -15.01 -1.39 6.81
C GLN A 195 -14.04 -1.62 7.98
N LEU A 196 -12.72 -1.49 7.72
CA LEU A 196 -11.71 -1.62 8.77
C LEU A 196 -11.83 -0.53 9.83
N THR A 197 -12.22 0.69 9.46
CA THR A 197 -12.47 1.78 10.42
C THR A 197 -13.63 1.45 11.35
N VAL A 198 -14.72 0.92 10.81
CA VAL A 198 -15.90 0.50 11.59
C VAL A 198 -15.55 -0.67 12.51
N GLU A 199 -14.85 -1.67 11.99
CA GLU A 199 -14.48 -2.89 12.73
C GLU A 199 -13.55 -2.56 13.90
N THR A 200 -12.56 -1.69 13.68
CA THR A 200 -11.53 -1.38 14.67
C THR A 200 -11.82 -0.15 15.53
N LYS A 201 -12.82 0.64 15.17
CA LYS A 201 -13.10 1.96 15.76
C LYS A 201 -11.88 2.88 15.78
N SER A 202 -11.04 2.79 14.75
CA SER A 202 -9.79 3.54 14.65
C SER A 202 -10.06 5.00 14.27
N GLU A 203 -9.86 5.92 15.22
CA GLU A 203 -9.93 7.36 14.97
C GLU A 203 -8.90 7.79 13.92
N ALA A 204 -7.72 7.17 13.89
CA ALA A 204 -6.67 7.48 12.92
C ALA A 204 -7.09 7.17 11.47
N LEU A 205 -7.84 6.07 11.25
CA LEU A 205 -8.43 5.77 9.95
C LEU A 205 -9.60 6.72 9.64
N ALA A 206 -10.49 6.97 10.62
CA ALA A 206 -11.65 7.83 10.44
C ALA A 206 -11.25 9.23 9.96
N GLN A 207 -10.23 9.85 10.58
CA GLN A 207 -9.70 11.17 10.20
C GLN A 207 -9.10 11.24 8.79
N ARG A 208 -8.81 10.11 8.15
CA ARG A 208 -8.21 10.04 6.81
C ARG A 208 -9.25 9.82 5.71
N ILE A 209 -10.45 9.36 6.07
CA ILE A 209 -11.53 9.04 5.12
C ILE A 209 -12.57 10.17 5.07
N GLY A 210 -12.72 10.95 6.15
CA GLY A 210 -13.68 12.06 6.28
C GLY A 210 -13.05 13.39 6.16
#